data_49921f371c2a6662b1cb15391b1c615c
#
_entry.id   49921f371c2a6662b1cb15391b1c615c
#
_cell.length_a   1.000
_cell.length_b   1.000
_cell.length_c   1.000
_cell.angle_alpha   90.00
_cell.angle_beta   90.00
_cell.angle_gamma   90.00
#
_symmetry.space_group_name_H-M   'P 1'
#
loop_
_entity.id
_entity.type
_entity.pdbx_description
1 polymer ?
#
loop_
_entity_poly.entity_id
_entity_poly.type
_entity_poly.pdbx_seq_one_letter_code
_entity_poly.pdbx_strand_id
1 'polypeptide(L)'
;MPKADAGEPARRRKPRIPAKIARQRMLDAGVSLVERDGLTVGFSHLPLEEIIADAGVSRASAYRQWGSHESYVVDLIAEIFGRPQYHLGFSSSTTDAITAGMREHADLLETAEGRHAVLREIIRVAAERNLRDLLASSHWQSYESLYAAAASPGDPAHAEALDATARQVEQHCIDTNAGFYQGALGILGQR
;
A
#
# COMPACT_ATOMS: atom_id res chain seq x y z
N MET A 1 -1.43 35.57 61.51
CA MET A 1 -2.14 34.57 60.73
C MET A 1 -1.28 34.25 59.49
N PRO A 2 -0.67 33.05 59.34
CA PRO A 2 0.11 32.70 58.16
C PRO A 2 -0.83 32.29 57.02
N LYS A 3 -0.57 32.85 55.83
CA LYS A 3 -1.22 32.48 54.57
C LYS A 3 -0.82 31.06 54.19
N ALA A 4 -1.79 30.19 54.01
CA ALA A 4 -1.59 28.87 53.44
C ALA A 4 -1.22 29.00 51.95
N ASP A 5 -0.02 28.54 51.62
CA ASP A 5 0.49 28.39 50.26
C ASP A 5 -0.22 27.17 49.65
N ALA A 6 -1.20 27.43 48.76
CA ALA A 6 -1.90 26.39 48.03
C ALA A 6 -0.96 25.92 46.91
N GLY A 7 -0.18 24.87 47.17
CA GLY A 7 0.66 24.21 46.21
C GLY A 7 -0.13 23.80 44.96
N GLU A 8 0.26 24.31 43.80
CA GLU A 8 -0.24 23.99 42.48
C GLU A 8 -0.12 22.47 42.23
N PRO A 9 -1.17 21.75 41.81
CA PRO A 9 -1.13 20.31 41.62
C PRO A 9 -0.11 19.99 40.52
N ALA A 10 0.94 19.24 40.90
CA ALA A 10 1.96 18.75 39.98
C ALA A 10 1.29 18.10 38.75
N ARG A 11 1.47 18.68 37.55
CA ARG A 11 1.05 18.12 36.27
C ARG A 11 1.58 16.69 36.17
N ARG A 12 0.72 15.69 36.30
CA ARG A 12 1.05 14.27 36.09
C ARG A 12 1.66 14.14 34.70
N ARG A 13 2.98 13.90 34.64
CA ARG A 13 3.65 13.56 33.37
C ARG A 13 2.98 12.34 32.78
N LYS A 14 2.40 12.47 31.58
CA LYS A 14 1.89 11.31 30.82
C LYS A 14 3.00 10.25 30.72
N PRO A 15 2.70 8.95 30.91
CA PRO A 15 3.70 7.90 30.78
C PRO A 15 4.36 7.97 29.39
N ARG A 16 5.67 7.83 29.36
CA ARG A 16 6.46 7.89 28.13
C ARG A 16 6.16 6.66 27.28
N ILE A 17 5.62 6.89 26.08
CA ILE A 17 5.35 5.79 25.11
C ILE A 17 6.72 5.24 24.66
N PRO A 18 6.92 3.88 24.66
CA PRO A 18 8.12 3.27 24.11
C PRO A 18 8.34 3.64 22.64
N ALA A 19 9.59 3.82 22.22
CA ALA A 19 9.93 4.30 20.88
C ALA A 19 9.33 3.44 19.76
N LYS A 20 9.36 2.09 19.91
CA LYS A 20 8.77 1.16 18.94
C LYS A 20 7.26 1.34 18.80
N ILE A 21 6.55 1.57 19.92
CA ILE A 21 5.09 1.81 19.90
C ILE A 21 4.79 3.17 19.29
N ALA A 22 5.59 4.20 19.62
CA ALA A 22 5.43 5.53 19.03
C ALA A 22 5.64 5.49 17.51
N ARG A 23 6.66 4.77 17.04
CA ARG A 23 6.91 4.57 15.61
C ARG A 23 5.72 3.93 14.93
N GLN A 24 5.23 2.81 15.44
CA GLN A 24 4.09 2.09 14.81
C GLN A 24 2.83 2.96 14.78
N ARG A 25 2.50 3.65 15.87
CA ARG A 25 1.34 4.55 15.91
C ARG A 25 1.42 5.66 14.85
N MET A 26 2.59 6.22 14.63
CA MET A 26 2.81 7.25 13.60
C MET A 26 2.60 6.67 12.20
N LEU A 27 3.11 5.47 11.92
CA LEU A 27 2.93 4.80 10.63
C LEU A 27 1.45 4.42 10.41
N ASP A 28 0.79 3.87 11.42
CA ASP A 28 -0.63 3.53 11.34
C ASP A 28 -1.52 4.77 11.11
N ALA A 29 -1.23 5.88 11.79
CA ALA A 29 -1.94 7.15 11.57
C ALA A 29 -1.71 7.70 10.15
N GLY A 30 -0.49 7.62 9.64
CA GLY A 30 -0.17 8.02 8.27
C GLY A 30 -0.88 7.16 7.23
N VAL A 31 -0.91 5.83 7.42
CA VAL A 31 -1.67 4.92 6.54
C VAL A 31 -3.16 5.26 6.58
N SER A 32 -3.74 5.43 7.77
CA SER A 32 -5.16 5.78 7.91
C SER A 32 -5.51 7.11 7.24
N LEU A 33 -4.59 8.09 7.29
CA LEU A 33 -4.75 9.36 6.57
C LEU A 33 -4.80 9.13 5.05
N VAL A 34 -3.85 8.37 4.51
CA VAL A 34 -3.77 8.05 3.08
C VAL A 34 -4.99 7.25 2.62
N GLU A 35 -5.48 6.32 3.43
CA GLU A 35 -6.68 5.52 3.13
C GLU A 35 -7.95 6.38 3.13
N ARG A 36 -8.06 7.36 4.05
CA ARG A 36 -9.21 8.24 4.18
C ARG A 36 -9.28 9.30 3.08
N ASP A 37 -8.16 9.98 2.85
CA ASP A 37 -8.13 11.22 2.05
C ASP A 37 -7.51 11.02 0.66
N GLY A 38 -6.87 9.87 0.44
CA GLY A 38 -6.06 9.62 -0.75
C GLY A 38 -4.78 10.46 -0.79
N LEU A 39 -4.00 10.29 -1.85
CA LEU A 39 -2.80 11.08 -2.13
C LEU A 39 -3.09 12.06 -3.26
N THR A 40 -3.70 13.20 -2.95
CA THR A 40 -4.06 14.21 -3.96
C THR A 40 -2.85 14.98 -4.50
N VAL A 41 -1.77 15.11 -3.70
CA VAL A 41 -0.59 15.93 -4.05
C VAL A 41 0.73 15.17 -3.87
N GLY A 42 0.66 13.88 -3.54
CA GLY A 42 1.81 13.04 -3.28
C GLY A 42 2.27 13.03 -1.81
N PHE A 43 3.18 12.12 -1.50
CA PHE A 43 3.66 11.87 -0.13
C PHE A 43 4.40 13.06 0.50
N SER A 44 5.03 13.93 -0.31
CA SER A 44 5.78 15.10 0.20
C SER A 44 4.89 16.14 0.88
N HIS A 45 3.59 16.13 0.64
CA HIS A 45 2.64 17.10 1.17
C HIS A 45 1.81 16.55 2.35
N LEU A 46 2.15 15.37 2.88
CA LEU A 46 1.44 14.80 4.02
C LEU A 46 1.54 15.72 5.25
N PRO A 47 0.43 16.01 5.95
CA PRO A 47 0.39 16.91 7.09
C PRO A 47 0.94 16.22 8.36
N LEU A 48 2.27 16.25 8.54
CA LEU A 48 2.96 15.53 9.63
C LEU A 48 2.42 15.92 11.02
N GLU A 49 2.01 17.17 11.23
CA GLU A 49 1.47 17.61 12.53
C GLU A 49 0.09 17.00 12.84
N GLU A 50 -0.75 16.78 11.84
CA GLU A 50 -2.02 16.06 11.98
C GLU A 50 -1.75 14.59 12.32
N ILE A 51 -0.82 13.97 11.62
CA ILE A 51 -0.41 12.58 11.88
C ILE A 51 0.13 12.42 13.30
N ILE A 52 0.95 13.36 13.78
CA ILE A 52 1.46 13.38 15.15
C ILE A 52 0.32 13.45 16.17
N ALA A 53 -0.68 14.30 15.91
CA ALA A 53 -1.84 14.47 16.78
C ALA A 53 -2.68 13.18 16.82
N ASP A 54 -3.00 12.60 15.67
CA ASP A 54 -3.79 11.37 15.55
C ASP A 54 -3.09 10.15 16.17
N ALA A 55 -1.78 10.05 16.00
CA ALA A 55 -0.97 9.01 16.64
C ALA A 55 -0.91 9.14 18.18
N GLY A 56 -1.27 10.29 18.73
CA GLY A 56 -1.13 10.60 20.16
C GLY A 56 0.31 10.56 20.64
N VAL A 57 1.26 10.89 19.76
CA VAL A 57 2.70 10.91 20.02
C VAL A 57 3.15 12.36 20.24
N SER A 58 4.17 12.58 21.09
CA SER A 58 4.71 13.93 21.23
C SER A 58 5.55 14.30 20.01
N ARG A 59 5.48 15.58 19.59
CA ARG A 59 6.32 16.14 18.52
C ARG A 59 7.80 15.79 18.70
N ALA A 60 8.32 15.97 19.93
CA ALA A 60 9.71 15.64 20.25
C ALA A 60 10.04 14.13 20.06
N SER A 61 9.07 13.23 20.25
CA SER A 61 9.26 11.81 20.02
C SER A 61 9.27 11.48 18.52
N ALA A 62 8.39 12.10 17.74
CA ALA A 62 8.36 11.94 16.29
C ALA A 62 9.67 12.42 15.64
N TYR A 63 10.09 13.65 15.91
CA TYR A 63 11.33 14.21 15.34
C TYR A 63 12.61 13.50 15.81
N ARG A 64 12.60 12.93 17.02
CA ARG A 64 13.74 12.09 17.46
C ARG A 64 13.80 10.76 16.73
N GLN A 65 12.65 10.23 16.27
CA GLN A 65 12.58 8.96 15.56
C GLN A 65 13.07 9.11 14.11
N TRP A 66 12.66 10.16 13.40
CA TRP A 66 12.94 10.31 11.97
C TRP A 66 13.89 11.45 11.63
N GLY A 67 14.02 12.46 12.48
CA GLY A 67 14.87 13.63 12.22
C GLY A 67 14.27 14.60 11.19
N SER A 68 13.66 14.10 10.11
CA SER A 68 13.05 14.91 9.07
C SER A 68 11.70 14.37 8.63
N HIS A 69 10.93 15.18 7.90
CA HIS A 69 9.68 14.80 7.27
C HIS A 69 9.92 13.74 6.18
N GLU A 70 10.97 13.91 5.38
CA GLU A 70 11.34 13.00 4.29
C GLU A 70 11.65 11.60 4.82
N SER A 71 12.40 11.49 5.92
CA SER A 71 12.69 10.19 6.56
C SER A 71 11.42 9.49 7.05
N TYR A 72 10.43 10.24 7.56
CA TYR A 72 9.13 9.68 7.91
C TYR A 72 8.38 9.20 6.67
N VAL A 73 8.39 9.98 5.59
CA VAL A 73 7.71 9.65 4.33
C VAL A 73 8.27 8.36 3.73
N VAL A 74 9.59 8.18 3.73
CA VAL A 74 10.23 6.93 3.25
C VAL A 74 9.73 5.71 4.03
N ASP A 75 9.73 5.80 5.36
CA ASP A 75 9.24 4.73 6.23
C ASP A 75 7.73 4.46 6.02
N LEU A 76 6.93 5.53 5.84
CA LEU A 76 5.50 5.41 5.59
C LEU A 76 5.21 4.74 4.24
N ILE A 77 5.95 5.08 3.20
CA ILE A 77 5.83 4.45 1.88
C ILE A 77 6.14 2.95 2.00
N ALA A 78 7.23 2.58 2.67
CA ALA A 78 7.58 1.19 2.89
C ALA A 78 6.49 0.44 3.70
N GLU A 79 5.90 1.08 4.72
CA GLU A 79 4.80 0.52 5.51
C GLU A 79 3.54 0.31 4.66
N ILE A 80 3.15 1.29 3.84
CA ILE A 80 1.99 1.22 2.96
C ILE A 80 2.14 0.04 1.99
N PHE A 81 3.22 0.02 1.24
CA PHE A 81 3.43 -1.00 0.21
C PHE A 81 3.82 -2.38 0.77
N GLY A 82 4.18 -2.47 2.05
CA GLY A 82 4.30 -3.74 2.77
C GLY A 82 2.96 -4.39 3.13
N ARG A 83 1.84 -3.65 3.04
CA ARG A 83 0.51 -4.16 3.40
C ARG A 83 -0.15 -4.88 2.20
N PRO A 84 -0.77 -6.07 2.42
CA PRO A 84 -1.36 -6.86 1.33
C PRO A 84 -2.38 -6.14 0.45
N GLN A 85 -3.16 -5.20 1.02
CA GLN A 85 -4.17 -4.46 0.26
C GLN A 85 -3.59 -3.52 -0.81
N TYR A 86 -2.31 -3.18 -0.71
CA TYR A 86 -1.60 -2.36 -1.70
C TYR A 86 -0.85 -3.18 -2.75
N HIS A 87 -0.93 -4.51 -2.67
CA HIS A 87 -0.32 -5.36 -3.66
C HIS A 87 -1.13 -5.30 -4.97
N LEU A 88 -0.46 -4.90 -6.04
CA LEU A 88 -1.05 -4.87 -7.37
C LEU A 88 -1.14 -6.31 -7.92
N GLY A 89 -2.35 -6.74 -8.21
CA GLY A 89 -2.64 -8.06 -8.76
C GLY A 89 -4.11 -8.17 -9.12
N PHE A 90 -4.52 -9.31 -9.63
CA PHE A 90 -5.94 -9.54 -9.91
C PHE A 90 -6.74 -9.58 -8.60
N SER A 91 -7.83 -8.82 -8.57
CA SER A 91 -8.79 -8.86 -7.45
C SER A 91 -9.45 -10.23 -7.35
N SER A 92 -9.98 -10.57 -6.17
CA SER A 92 -10.77 -11.78 -6.00
C SER A 92 -11.96 -11.82 -6.94
N SER A 93 -12.62 -10.69 -7.19
CA SER A 93 -13.75 -10.59 -8.12
C SER A 93 -13.35 -10.89 -9.57
N THR A 94 -12.15 -10.49 -9.97
CA THR A 94 -11.58 -10.84 -11.29
C THR A 94 -11.29 -12.32 -11.38
N THR A 95 -10.67 -12.91 -10.36
CA THR A 95 -10.34 -14.34 -10.30
C THR A 95 -11.60 -15.21 -10.31
N ASP A 96 -12.62 -14.79 -9.56
CA ASP A 96 -13.92 -15.49 -9.51
C ASP A 96 -14.64 -15.46 -10.87
N ALA A 97 -14.62 -14.30 -11.55
CA ALA A 97 -15.24 -14.18 -12.88
C ALA A 97 -14.55 -15.04 -13.93
N ILE A 98 -13.22 -15.10 -13.90
CA ILE A 98 -12.46 -15.98 -14.79
C ILE A 98 -12.79 -17.45 -14.51
N THR A 99 -12.82 -17.84 -13.24
CA THR A 99 -13.16 -19.20 -12.83
C THR A 99 -14.58 -19.57 -13.25
N ALA A 100 -15.53 -18.64 -13.12
CA ALA A 100 -16.91 -18.85 -13.59
C ALA A 100 -16.97 -19.02 -15.10
N GLY A 101 -16.28 -18.15 -15.86
CA GLY A 101 -16.24 -18.26 -17.33
C GLY A 101 -15.60 -19.58 -17.81
N MET A 102 -14.57 -20.07 -17.14
CA MET A 102 -13.98 -21.38 -17.45
C MET A 102 -14.96 -22.54 -17.21
N ARG A 103 -15.76 -22.47 -16.14
CA ARG A 103 -16.78 -23.49 -15.85
C ARG A 103 -17.92 -23.44 -16.85
N GLU A 104 -18.36 -22.24 -17.22
CA GLU A 104 -19.44 -22.04 -18.19
C GLU A 104 -19.09 -22.60 -19.58
N HIS A 105 -17.82 -22.56 -19.96
CA HIS A 105 -17.31 -23.02 -21.26
C HIS A 105 -16.47 -24.30 -21.14
N ALA A 106 -16.76 -25.13 -20.15
CA ALA A 106 -16.00 -26.37 -19.91
C ALA A 106 -16.02 -27.34 -21.10
N ASP A 107 -17.10 -27.39 -21.85
CA ASP A 107 -17.28 -28.19 -23.07
C ASP A 107 -16.30 -27.78 -24.19
N LEU A 108 -15.96 -26.47 -24.28
CA LEU A 108 -15.02 -25.99 -25.28
C LEU A 108 -13.57 -26.42 -24.97
N LEU A 109 -13.26 -26.76 -23.71
CA LEU A 109 -11.91 -27.16 -23.30
C LEU A 109 -11.45 -28.50 -23.84
N GLU A 110 -12.38 -29.34 -24.40
CA GLU A 110 -12.07 -30.62 -24.97
C GLU A 110 -11.26 -30.52 -26.28
N THR A 111 -11.40 -29.41 -27.03
CA THR A 111 -10.71 -29.19 -28.30
C THR A 111 -9.63 -28.16 -28.20
N ALA A 112 -8.56 -28.22 -29.01
CA ALA A 112 -7.50 -27.22 -29.05
C ALA A 112 -8.04 -25.84 -29.44
N GLU A 113 -8.94 -25.77 -30.41
CA GLU A 113 -9.56 -24.52 -30.86
C GLU A 113 -10.43 -23.90 -29.78
N GLY A 114 -11.23 -24.71 -29.08
CA GLY A 114 -12.04 -24.27 -27.95
C GLY A 114 -11.18 -23.75 -26.80
N ARG A 115 -10.08 -24.42 -26.44
CA ARG A 115 -9.14 -23.94 -25.44
C ARG A 115 -8.55 -22.56 -25.80
N HIS A 116 -8.18 -22.37 -27.06
CA HIS A 116 -7.70 -21.04 -27.52
C HIS A 116 -8.80 -19.97 -27.46
N ALA A 117 -10.05 -20.32 -27.75
CA ALA A 117 -11.17 -19.38 -27.63
C ALA A 117 -11.42 -18.99 -26.18
N VAL A 118 -11.43 -19.94 -25.25
CA VAL A 118 -11.59 -19.71 -23.81
C VAL A 118 -10.42 -18.90 -23.27
N LEU A 119 -9.17 -19.19 -23.67
CA LEU A 119 -8.00 -18.42 -23.25
C LEU A 119 -8.10 -16.94 -23.66
N ARG A 120 -8.51 -16.67 -24.91
CA ARG A 120 -8.70 -15.27 -25.37
C ARG A 120 -9.75 -14.55 -24.54
N GLU A 121 -10.84 -15.21 -24.20
CA GLU A 121 -11.90 -14.62 -23.38
C GLU A 121 -11.43 -14.38 -21.93
N ILE A 122 -10.70 -15.31 -21.34
CA ILE A 122 -10.09 -15.15 -20.02
C ILE A 122 -9.17 -13.91 -19.99
N ILE A 123 -8.28 -13.78 -20.99
CA ILE A 123 -7.36 -12.64 -21.07
C ILE A 123 -8.16 -11.33 -21.22
N ARG A 124 -9.19 -11.30 -22.06
CA ARG A 124 -10.05 -10.13 -22.25
C ARG A 124 -10.75 -9.72 -20.95
N VAL A 125 -11.38 -10.68 -20.26
CA VAL A 125 -12.09 -10.42 -18.99
C VAL A 125 -11.12 -9.99 -17.90
N ALA A 126 -9.96 -10.66 -17.80
CA ALA A 126 -8.92 -10.30 -16.84
C ALA A 126 -8.43 -8.86 -17.05
N ALA A 127 -8.09 -8.50 -18.30
CA ALA A 127 -7.59 -7.16 -18.63
C ALA A 127 -8.65 -6.08 -18.37
N GLU A 128 -9.89 -6.30 -18.81
CA GLU A 128 -10.99 -5.33 -18.63
C GLU A 128 -11.31 -5.08 -17.16
N ARG A 129 -11.43 -6.16 -16.37
CA ARG A 129 -11.74 -6.05 -14.95
C ARG A 129 -10.59 -5.46 -14.17
N ASN A 130 -9.36 -5.93 -14.42
CA ASN A 130 -8.18 -5.41 -13.75
C ASN A 130 -8.00 -3.90 -14.01
N LEU A 131 -8.20 -3.45 -15.26
CA LEU A 131 -8.15 -2.03 -15.58
C LEU A 131 -9.23 -1.24 -14.83
N ARG A 132 -10.46 -1.75 -14.76
CA ARG A 132 -11.57 -1.12 -14.03
C ARG A 132 -11.27 -1.05 -12.54
N ASP A 133 -10.75 -2.12 -11.94
CA ASP A 133 -10.39 -2.18 -10.53
C ASP A 133 -9.25 -1.21 -10.21
N LEU A 134 -8.22 -1.13 -11.07
CA LEU A 134 -7.12 -0.17 -10.94
C LEU A 134 -7.63 1.29 -10.99
N LEU A 135 -8.47 1.63 -11.97
CA LEU A 135 -8.99 2.99 -12.13
C LEU A 135 -9.93 3.39 -10.98
N ALA A 136 -10.61 2.43 -10.36
CA ALA A 136 -11.47 2.65 -9.20
C ALA A 136 -10.68 2.67 -7.87
N SER A 137 -9.42 2.25 -7.87
CA SER A 137 -8.61 2.08 -6.66
C SER A 137 -7.87 3.35 -6.28
N SER A 138 -8.04 3.82 -5.04
CA SER A 138 -7.17 4.85 -4.44
C SER A 138 -5.71 4.38 -4.31
N HIS A 139 -5.48 3.07 -4.29
CA HIS A 139 -4.14 2.47 -4.23
C HIS A 139 -3.32 2.73 -5.49
N TRP A 140 -3.95 2.86 -6.65
CA TRP A 140 -3.27 3.21 -7.90
C TRP A 140 -2.61 4.60 -7.82
N GLN A 141 -3.29 5.59 -7.24
CA GLN A 141 -2.72 6.93 -7.02
C GLN A 141 -1.51 6.89 -6.07
N SER A 142 -1.56 6.03 -5.05
CA SER A 142 -0.42 5.80 -4.16
C SER A 142 0.77 5.18 -4.89
N TYR A 143 0.51 4.27 -5.82
CA TYR A 143 1.53 3.65 -6.66
C TYR A 143 2.22 4.66 -7.59
N GLU A 144 1.45 5.49 -8.30
CA GLU A 144 2.01 6.58 -9.12
C GLU A 144 2.84 7.56 -8.29
N SER A 145 2.37 7.90 -7.08
CA SER A 145 3.08 8.78 -6.15
C SER A 145 4.39 8.17 -5.65
N LEU A 146 4.46 6.84 -5.45
CA LEU A 146 5.70 6.15 -5.12
C LEU A 146 6.75 6.31 -6.22
N TYR A 147 6.37 6.08 -7.48
CA TYR A 147 7.30 6.24 -8.61
C TYR A 147 7.73 7.68 -8.80
N ALA A 148 6.82 8.64 -8.64
CA ALA A 148 7.15 10.05 -8.68
C ALA A 148 8.15 10.45 -7.56
N ALA A 149 7.95 9.91 -6.34
CA ALA A 149 8.85 10.14 -5.23
C ALA A 149 10.23 9.51 -5.46
N ALA A 150 10.29 8.28 -5.99
CA ALA A 150 11.54 7.59 -6.30
C ALA A 150 12.33 8.26 -7.43
N ALA A 151 11.65 8.92 -8.38
CA ALA A 151 12.27 9.66 -9.47
C ALA A 151 12.69 11.09 -9.11
N SER A 152 12.28 11.60 -7.93
CA SER A 152 12.58 12.98 -7.52
C SER A 152 14.01 13.09 -6.98
N PRO A 153 14.75 14.16 -7.34
CA PRO A 153 16.06 14.41 -6.75
C PRO A 153 15.91 14.72 -5.25
N GLY A 154 16.58 13.96 -4.42
CA GLY A 154 16.54 14.07 -2.97
C GLY A 154 17.81 13.52 -2.33
N ASP A 155 17.76 13.25 -1.02
CA ASP A 155 18.83 12.53 -0.34
C ASP A 155 19.03 11.15 -0.99
N PRO A 156 20.28 10.80 -1.42
CA PRO A 156 20.58 9.53 -2.07
C PRO A 156 20.12 8.30 -1.27
N ALA A 157 20.21 8.34 0.06
CA ALA A 157 19.77 7.23 0.91
C ALA A 157 18.24 7.04 0.86
N HIS A 158 17.47 8.13 0.80
CA HIS A 158 16.03 8.09 0.63
C HIS A 158 15.64 7.59 -0.78
N ALA A 159 16.34 8.06 -1.80
CA ALA A 159 16.13 7.63 -3.18
C ALA A 159 16.36 6.11 -3.32
N GLU A 160 17.43 5.57 -2.74
CA GLU A 160 17.72 4.13 -2.73
C GLU A 160 16.62 3.31 -2.01
N ALA A 161 16.13 3.79 -0.86
CA ALA A 161 15.07 3.12 -0.11
C ALA A 161 13.73 3.12 -0.86
N LEU A 162 13.39 4.22 -1.51
CA LEU A 162 12.18 4.34 -2.34
C LEU A 162 12.25 3.45 -3.58
N ASP A 163 13.40 3.41 -4.25
CA ASP A 163 13.65 2.57 -5.40
C ASP A 163 13.62 1.07 -5.03
N ALA A 164 14.15 0.70 -3.87
CA ALA A 164 14.03 -0.66 -3.35
C ALA A 164 12.57 -1.04 -3.09
N THR A 165 11.76 -0.14 -2.52
CA THR A 165 10.33 -0.35 -2.30
C THR A 165 9.59 -0.50 -3.63
N ALA A 166 9.87 0.35 -4.62
CA ALA A 166 9.28 0.28 -5.95
C ALA A 166 9.57 -1.06 -6.63
N ARG A 167 10.83 -1.50 -6.63
CA ARG A 167 11.21 -2.81 -7.17
C ARG A 167 10.52 -3.97 -6.48
N GLN A 168 10.36 -3.90 -5.15
CA GLN A 168 9.66 -4.95 -4.41
C GLN A 168 8.18 -5.04 -4.81
N VAL A 169 7.51 -3.90 -4.95
CA VAL A 169 6.11 -3.82 -5.41
C VAL A 169 5.96 -4.38 -6.82
N GLU A 170 6.85 -3.97 -7.73
CA GLU A 170 6.87 -4.42 -9.11
C GLU A 170 7.10 -5.94 -9.21
N GLN A 171 8.09 -6.47 -8.48
CA GLN A 171 8.36 -7.90 -8.46
C GLN A 171 7.17 -8.70 -7.94
N HIS A 172 6.52 -8.22 -6.87
CA HIS A 172 5.32 -8.87 -6.34
C HIS A 172 4.17 -8.89 -7.36
N CYS A 173 3.98 -7.79 -8.10
CA CYS A 173 3.00 -7.71 -9.17
C CYS A 173 3.30 -8.71 -10.30
N ILE A 174 4.56 -8.79 -10.72
CA ILE A 174 5.01 -9.75 -11.74
C ILE A 174 4.75 -11.19 -11.29
N ASP A 175 5.17 -11.54 -10.07
CA ASP A 175 5.04 -12.91 -9.53
C ASP A 175 3.58 -13.32 -9.40
N THR A 176 2.72 -12.41 -8.91
CA THR A 176 1.27 -12.66 -8.76
C THR A 176 0.61 -12.89 -10.11
N ASN A 177 0.89 -12.04 -11.09
CA ASN A 177 0.32 -12.16 -12.43
C ASN A 177 0.85 -13.40 -13.17
N ALA A 178 2.16 -13.67 -13.07
CA ALA A 178 2.76 -14.86 -13.66
C ALA A 178 2.16 -16.15 -13.09
N GLY A 179 1.99 -16.24 -11.77
CA GLY A 179 1.37 -17.37 -11.10
C GLY A 179 -0.07 -17.60 -11.58
N PHE A 180 -0.85 -16.53 -11.72
CA PHE A 180 -2.20 -16.60 -12.25
C PHE A 180 -2.25 -17.15 -13.69
N TYR A 181 -1.44 -16.58 -14.60
CA TYR A 181 -1.40 -17.03 -15.99
C TYR A 181 -0.88 -18.46 -16.13
N GLN A 182 0.13 -18.85 -15.37
CA GLN A 182 0.63 -20.24 -15.35
C GLN A 182 -0.46 -21.22 -14.91
N GLY A 183 -1.23 -20.87 -13.87
CA GLY A 183 -2.39 -21.67 -13.44
C GLY A 183 -3.44 -21.81 -14.53
N ALA A 184 -3.82 -20.70 -15.17
CA ALA A 184 -4.79 -20.70 -16.26
C ALA A 184 -4.31 -21.53 -17.47
N LEU A 185 -3.05 -21.37 -17.89
CA LEU A 185 -2.45 -22.13 -18.98
C LEU A 185 -2.38 -23.63 -18.66
N GLY A 186 -2.07 -23.99 -17.40
CA GLY A 186 -2.07 -25.38 -16.94
C GLY A 186 -3.44 -26.06 -17.07
N ILE A 187 -4.51 -25.35 -16.67
CA ILE A 187 -5.90 -25.86 -16.81
C ILE A 187 -6.28 -26.02 -18.29
N LEU A 188 -5.82 -25.10 -19.15
CA LEU A 188 -6.09 -25.14 -20.58
C LEU A 188 -5.22 -26.16 -21.34
N GLY A 189 -4.34 -26.90 -20.64
CA GLY A 189 -3.43 -27.88 -21.24
C GLY A 189 -2.34 -27.28 -22.13
N GLN A 190 -2.05 -26.00 -21.96
CA GLN A 190 -0.94 -25.29 -22.58
C GLN A 190 0.28 -25.38 -21.64
N ARG A 191 1.39 -25.97 -22.08
CA ARG A 191 2.66 -26.05 -21.36
C ARG A 191 3.72 -25.25 -22.09
#